data_e1433c34710a36a919b0cb76285d2f44
#
_entry.id   e1433c34710a36a919b0cb76285d2f44
#
_cell.length_a   1.000
_cell.length_b   1.000
_cell.length_c   1.000
_cell.angle_alpha   90.00
_cell.angle_beta   90.00
_cell.angle_gamma   90.00
#
_symmetry.space_group_name_H-M   'P 1'
#
loop_
_entity.id
_entity.type
_entity.pdbx_description
1 polymer ?
#
loop_
_entity_poly.entity_id
_entity_poly.type
_entity_poly.pdbx_seq_one_letter_code
_entity_poly.pdbx_strand_id
1 'polypeptide(L)'
;MAVTGKKLATYADIEAAPEHLVAEIIDGVLRKHPRPSPRHSVTAGSLIDELASPFQKGRGGPGGWIFAVEPELHLGDHVLVPDIAAWRIERMPALPATAYFEVAPDWICEVLSGSTETRDRTAKMRIYGEEGVAYLWLIDPRQQLLEAFQHLERGWTRLGGWFSDDRVSVPPFDAISLSLADLWPLDKPLGLHEDPQALYAGDR
;
A
#
# COMPACT_ATOMS: atom_id res chain seq x y z
N MET A 1 -16.61 42.03 1.02
CA MET A 1 -16.55 41.01 -0.03
C MET A 1 -16.81 39.67 0.67
N ALA A 2 -17.91 39.00 0.30
CA ALA A 2 -18.21 37.68 0.86
C ALA A 2 -17.18 36.69 0.33
N VAL A 3 -16.39 36.09 1.20
CA VAL A 3 -15.58 34.91 0.89
C VAL A 3 -16.58 33.78 0.63
N THR A 4 -16.80 33.46 -0.64
CA THR A 4 -17.56 32.27 -1.02
C THR A 4 -16.85 31.08 -0.43
N GLY A 5 -17.36 30.54 0.71
CA GLY A 5 -16.85 29.34 1.33
C GLY A 5 -16.90 28.22 0.30
N LYS A 6 -15.74 27.64 0.00
CA LYS A 6 -15.64 26.47 -0.88
C LYS A 6 -16.45 25.35 -0.21
N LYS A 7 -17.50 24.86 -0.89
CA LYS A 7 -18.28 23.72 -0.38
C LYS A 7 -17.35 22.53 -0.18
N LEU A 8 -17.30 22.01 1.04
CA LEU A 8 -16.54 20.81 1.34
C LEU A 8 -17.19 19.60 0.66
N ALA A 9 -16.37 18.67 0.22
CA ALA A 9 -16.84 17.40 -0.32
C ALA A 9 -17.46 16.55 0.79
N THR A 10 -18.46 15.76 0.42
CA THR A 10 -19.20 14.86 1.31
C THR A 10 -19.11 13.43 0.79
N TYR A 11 -19.49 12.44 1.62
CA TYR A 11 -19.50 11.05 1.20
C TYR A 11 -20.42 10.81 -0.02
N ALA A 12 -21.52 11.54 -0.15
CA ALA A 12 -22.35 11.50 -1.34
C ALA A 12 -21.62 11.89 -2.65
N ASP A 13 -20.57 12.69 -2.55
CA ASP A 13 -19.73 13.02 -3.70
C ASP A 13 -18.80 11.86 -4.08
N ILE A 14 -18.41 11.01 -3.10
CA ILE A 14 -17.72 9.72 -3.33
C ILE A 14 -18.66 8.77 -4.06
N GLU A 15 -19.87 8.54 -3.52
CA GLU A 15 -20.87 7.63 -4.08
C GLU A 15 -21.28 8.03 -5.51
N ALA A 16 -21.27 9.33 -5.81
CA ALA A 16 -21.55 9.85 -7.16
C ALA A 16 -20.33 9.77 -8.11
N ALA A 17 -19.17 9.31 -7.64
CA ALA A 17 -17.99 9.20 -8.49
C ALA A 17 -18.14 8.04 -9.50
N PRO A 18 -17.58 8.18 -10.72
CA PRO A 18 -17.58 7.08 -11.68
C PRO A 18 -16.86 5.84 -11.13
N GLU A 19 -17.47 4.65 -11.25
CA GLU A 19 -16.94 3.37 -10.72
C GLU A 19 -15.54 3.00 -11.22
N HIS A 20 -15.14 3.50 -12.39
CA HIS A 20 -13.81 3.24 -12.94
C HIS A 20 -12.71 4.12 -12.33
N LEU A 21 -13.05 5.04 -11.43
CA LEU A 21 -12.11 5.88 -10.71
C LEU A 21 -12.06 5.49 -9.22
N VAL A 22 -10.94 5.74 -8.58
CA VAL A 22 -10.84 5.79 -7.12
C VAL A 22 -11.14 7.22 -6.69
N ALA A 23 -12.02 7.36 -5.69
CA ALA A 23 -12.43 8.67 -5.17
C ALA A 23 -12.05 8.75 -3.69
N GLU A 24 -11.46 9.87 -3.28
CA GLU A 24 -11.00 10.15 -1.92
C GLU A 24 -11.44 11.55 -1.51
N ILE A 25 -11.65 11.81 -0.22
CA ILE A 25 -11.81 13.14 0.35
C ILE A 25 -10.59 13.45 1.20
N ILE A 26 -9.81 14.44 0.75
CA ILE A 26 -8.58 14.88 1.41
C ILE A 26 -8.69 16.38 1.68
N ASP A 27 -8.60 16.79 2.95
CA ASP A 27 -8.78 18.19 3.38
C ASP A 27 -10.07 18.80 2.84
N GLY A 28 -11.18 18.04 2.90
CA GLY A 28 -12.49 18.45 2.41
C GLY A 28 -12.59 18.60 0.88
N VAL A 29 -11.62 18.10 0.13
CA VAL A 29 -11.61 18.16 -1.34
C VAL A 29 -11.74 16.77 -1.94
N LEU A 30 -12.75 16.57 -2.79
CA LEU A 30 -12.89 15.35 -3.58
C LEU A 30 -11.73 15.24 -4.57
N ARG A 31 -11.01 14.11 -4.48
CA ARG A 31 -9.95 13.72 -5.38
C ARG A 31 -10.37 12.46 -6.13
N LYS A 32 -10.08 12.41 -7.42
CA LYS A 32 -10.35 11.24 -8.27
C LYS A 32 -9.11 10.91 -9.04
N HIS A 33 -8.80 9.63 -9.14
CA HIS A 33 -7.68 9.15 -9.96
C HIS A 33 -8.01 7.81 -10.62
N PRO A 34 -7.34 7.47 -11.73
CA PRO A 34 -7.53 6.19 -12.40
C PRO A 34 -7.21 5.01 -11.49
N ARG A 35 -7.75 3.85 -11.81
CA ARG A 35 -7.34 2.57 -11.22
C ARG A 35 -5.85 2.33 -11.41
N PRO A 36 -5.22 1.53 -10.53
CA PRO A 36 -3.80 1.21 -10.58
C PRO A 36 -3.34 0.65 -11.94
N SER A 37 -2.10 0.97 -12.30
CA SER A 37 -1.46 0.34 -13.48
C SER A 37 -1.14 -1.14 -13.21
N PRO A 38 -0.94 -1.97 -14.25
CA PRO A 38 -0.57 -3.38 -14.07
C PRO A 38 0.67 -3.58 -13.18
N ARG A 39 1.73 -2.78 -13.36
CA ARG A 39 2.94 -2.84 -12.54
C ARG A 39 2.64 -2.60 -11.06
N HIS A 40 1.88 -1.55 -10.77
CA HIS A 40 1.44 -1.22 -9.41
C HIS A 40 0.65 -2.37 -8.77
N SER A 41 -0.36 -2.90 -9.48
CA SER A 41 -1.20 -4.00 -8.95
C SER A 41 -0.40 -5.28 -8.72
N VAL A 42 0.57 -5.61 -9.59
CA VAL A 42 1.43 -6.77 -9.41
C VAL A 42 2.33 -6.58 -8.19
N THR A 43 2.93 -5.41 -7.99
CA THR A 43 3.75 -5.11 -6.81
C THR A 43 2.94 -5.23 -5.51
N ALA A 44 1.74 -4.65 -5.47
CA ALA A 44 0.86 -4.77 -4.30
C ALA A 44 0.46 -6.22 -4.02
N GLY A 45 0.13 -6.99 -5.08
CA GLY A 45 -0.19 -8.42 -4.96
C GLY A 45 0.97 -9.26 -4.46
N SER A 46 2.18 -9.04 -4.98
CA SER A 46 3.40 -9.73 -4.51
C SER A 46 3.69 -9.42 -3.04
N LEU A 47 3.55 -8.16 -2.62
CA LEU A 47 3.75 -7.79 -1.22
C LEU A 47 2.75 -8.48 -0.30
N ILE A 48 1.47 -8.55 -0.67
CA ILE A 48 0.44 -9.25 0.11
C ILE A 48 0.75 -10.75 0.21
N ASP A 49 1.21 -11.39 -0.85
CA ASP A 49 1.57 -12.83 -0.83
C ASP A 49 2.69 -13.08 0.20
N GLU A 50 3.71 -12.24 0.21
CA GLU A 50 4.84 -12.34 1.15
C GLU A 50 4.40 -12.10 2.61
N LEU A 51 3.51 -11.16 2.87
CA LEU A 51 3.14 -10.77 4.23
C LEU A 51 1.96 -11.58 4.81
N ALA A 52 0.98 -11.95 4.00
CA ALA A 52 -0.24 -12.59 4.51
C ALA A 52 0.02 -14.00 5.06
N SER A 53 0.94 -14.76 4.47
CA SER A 53 1.27 -16.10 4.95
C SER A 53 1.82 -16.08 6.40
N PRO A 54 2.87 -15.31 6.72
CA PRO A 54 3.45 -15.30 8.07
C PRO A 54 2.62 -14.48 9.06
N PHE A 55 2.02 -13.35 8.67
CA PHE A 55 1.43 -12.42 9.61
C PHE A 55 -0.10 -12.54 9.76
N GLN A 56 -0.82 -12.95 8.72
CA GLN A 56 -2.26 -13.19 8.86
C GLN A 56 -2.58 -14.66 9.17
N LYS A 57 -1.90 -15.60 8.48
CA LYS A 57 -2.17 -17.04 8.64
C LYS A 57 -1.27 -17.70 9.68
N GLY A 58 -0.24 -17.02 10.20
CA GLY A 58 0.75 -17.55 11.14
C GLY A 58 1.62 -18.68 10.59
N ARG A 59 1.75 -18.79 9.25
CA ARG A 59 2.54 -19.86 8.60
C ARG A 59 3.96 -19.36 8.36
N GLY A 60 4.89 -19.80 9.19
CA GLY A 60 6.28 -19.34 9.13
C GLY A 60 6.52 -17.97 9.77
N GLY A 61 5.57 -17.46 10.54
CA GLY A 61 5.65 -16.19 11.24
C GLY A 61 4.65 -16.08 12.39
N PRO A 62 4.59 -14.92 13.07
CA PRO A 62 3.88 -14.77 14.35
C PRO A 62 2.34 -14.74 14.22
N GLY A 63 1.78 -14.50 13.03
CA GLY A 63 0.34 -14.19 12.90
C GLY A 63 -0.04 -12.85 13.53
N GLY A 64 -1.31 -12.70 13.89
CA GLY A 64 -1.80 -11.57 14.69
C GLY A 64 -2.18 -10.31 13.89
N TRP A 65 -2.23 -10.39 12.56
CA TRP A 65 -2.60 -9.28 11.68
C TRP A 65 -3.76 -9.64 10.77
N ILE A 66 -4.47 -8.61 10.32
CA ILE A 66 -5.45 -8.65 9.24
C ILE A 66 -5.06 -7.65 8.18
N PHE A 67 -5.03 -8.06 6.92
CA PHE A 67 -4.71 -7.21 5.77
C PHE A 67 -5.96 -6.96 4.94
N ALA A 68 -6.09 -5.74 4.42
CA ALA A 68 -7.05 -5.38 3.39
C ALA A 68 -6.35 -4.67 2.22
N VAL A 69 -6.80 -4.97 1.01
CA VAL A 69 -6.33 -4.35 -0.25
C VAL A 69 -7.34 -3.32 -0.68
N GLU A 70 -6.88 -2.12 -1.02
CA GLU A 70 -7.71 -0.96 -1.39
C GLU A 70 -8.88 -0.72 -0.41
N PRO A 71 -8.65 -0.75 0.94
CA PRO A 71 -9.75 -0.50 1.87
C PRO A 71 -10.16 0.97 1.83
N GLU A 72 -11.46 1.24 1.88
CA GLU A 72 -11.96 2.58 2.14
C GLU A 72 -11.84 2.87 3.64
N LEU A 73 -11.09 3.92 3.98
CA LEU A 73 -10.84 4.36 5.36
C LEU A 73 -11.56 5.69 5.62
N HIS A 74 -12.42 5.72 6.62
CA HIS A 74 -13.01 6.95 7.16
C HIS A 74 -12.24 7.37 8.40
N LEU A 75 -11.31 8.31 8.24
CA LEU A 75 -10.42 8.79 9.30
C LEU A 75 -10.65 10.29 9.52
N GLY A 76 -11.25 10.67 10.66
CA GLY A 76 -11.70 12.04 10.89
C GLY A 76 -12.64 12.53 9.79
N ASP A 77 -12.31 13.66 9.15
CA ASP A 77 -13.08 14.23 8.03
C ASP A 77 -12.57 13.73 6.65
N HIS A 78 -11.72 12.69 6.65
CA HIS A 78 -11.10 12.18 5.43
C HIS A 78 -11.72 10.85 5.01
N VAL A 79 -11.78 10.63 3.70
CA VAL A 79 -12.05 9.32 3.10
C VAL A 79 -10.86 8.97 2.22
N LEU A 80 -10.12 7.92 2.59
CA LEU A 80 -8.86 7.54 1.97
C LEU A 80 -8.92 6.09 1.48
N VAL A 81 -8.22 5.81 0.39
CA VAL A 81 -8.08 4.44 -0.13
C VAL A 81 -6.59 4.16 -0.32
N PRO A 82 -5.89 3.67 0.71
CA PRO A 82 -4.53 3.19 0.54
C PRO A 82 -4.50 1.89 -0.27
N ASP A 83 -3.36 1.57 -0.88
CA ASP A 83 -3.22 0.34 -1.63
C ASP A 83 -3.33 -0.91 -0.74
N ILE A 84 -2.70 -0.87 0.45
CA ILE A 84 -2.81 -1.93 1.45
C ILE A 84 -2.85 -1.29 2.84
N ALA A 85 -3.71 -1.82 3.70
CA ALA A 85 -3.70 -1.49 5.12
C ALA A 85 -3.73 -2.77 5.97
N ALA A 86 -3.17 -2.69 7.19
CA ALA A 86 -3.20 -3.81 8.11
C ALA A 86 -3.45 -3.34 9.55
N TRP A 87 -4.16 -4.19 10.27
CA TRP A 87 -4.51 -4.01 11.68
C TRP A 87 -4.00 -5.20 12.50
N ARG A 88 -3.58 -4.91 13.72
CA ARG A 88 -3.43 -5.97 14.73
C ARG A 88 -4.80 -6.48 15.14
N ILE A 89 -4.94 -7.79 15.28
CA ILE A 89 -6.21 -8.43 15.64
C ILE A 89 -6.72 -7.92 16.99
N GLU A 90 -5.81 -7.57 17.93
CA GLU A 90 -6.20 -7.02 19.23
C GLU A 90 -6.90 -5.66 19.09
N ARG A 91 -6.56 -4.85 18.08
CA ARG A 91 -7.20 -3.55 17.83
C ARG A 91 -8.46 -3.65 16.99
N MET A 92 -8.54 -4.65 16.12
CA MET A 92 -9.69 -4.90 15.26
C MET A 92 -10.06 -6.39 15.34
N PRO A 93 -10.70 -6.83 16.44
CA PRO A 93 -11.02 -8.24 16.68
C PRO A 93 -12.15 -8.78 15.79
N ALA A 94 -12.88 -7.90 15.09
CA ALA A 94 -13.93 -8.25 14.14
C ALA A 94 -13.92 -7.26 12.97
N LEU A 95 -14.25 -7.73 11.78
CA LEU A 95 -14.43 -6.86 10.63
C LEU A 95 -15.70 -6.01 10.80
N PRO A 96 -15.69 -4.74 10.35
CA PRO A 96 -16.86 -3.90 10.38
C PRO A 96 -17.97 -4.47 9.47
N ALA A 97 -19.21 -4.16 9.81
CA ALA A 97 -20.35 -4.50 8.97
C ALA A 97 -20.60 -3.48 7.84
N THR A 98 -19.90 -2.36 7.88
CA THR A 98 -19.90 -1.30 6.85
C THR A 98 -19.01 -1.68 5.67
N ALA A 99 -19.14 -0.97 4.56
CA ALA A 99 -18.24 -1.11 3.41
C ALA A 99 -16.89 -0.40 3.62
N TYR A 100 -16.68 0.24 4.75
CA TYR A 100 -15.49 1.03 5.08
C TYR A 100 -15.02 0.73 6.51
N PHE A 101 -13.79 1.16 6.80
CA PHE A 101 -13.15 1.03 8.10
C PHE A 101 -13.05 2.40 8.78
N GLU A 102 -13.37 2.46 10.08
CA GLU A 102 -13.24 3.67 10.91
C GLU A 102 -12.09 3.54 11.92
N VAL A 103 -11.58 2.32 12.11
CA VAL A 103 -10.41 2.08 12.96
C VAL A 103 -9.16 2.36 12.13
N ALA A 104 -8.35 3.32 12.54
CA ALA A 104 -7.07 3.60 11.88
C ALA A 104 -6.17 2.36 11.87
N PRO A 105 -5.56 2.01 10.73
CA PRO A 105 -4.65 0.88 10.63
C PRO A 105 -3.40 1.03 11.51
N ASP A 106 -2.78 -0.08 11.86
CA ASP A 106 -1.44 -0.08 12.48
C ASP A 106 -0.34 0.13 11.45
N TRP A 107 -0.60 -0.27 10.21
CA TRP A 107 0.32 -0.16 9.10
C TRP A 107 -0.42 0.11 7.79
N ILE A 108 0.18 0.97 6.97
CA ILE A 108 -0.28 1.28 5.61
C ILE A 108 0.88 1.11 4.64
N CYS A 109 0.57 0.67 3.43
CA CYS A 109 1.47 0.72 2.28
C CYS A 109 0.82 1.48 1.13
N GLU A 110 1.56 2.42 0.56
CA GLU A 110 1.24 3.08 -0.70
C GLU A 110 2.24 2.63 -1.76
N VAL A 111 1.74 2.11 -2.87
CA VAL A 111 2.55 1.80 -4.05
C VAL A 111 2.53 3.02 -4.96
N LEU A 112 3.65 3.68 -5.09
CA LEU A 112 3.75 4.99 -5.73
C LEU A 112 3.53 4.91 -7.25
N SER A 113 2.78 5.88 -7.75
CA SER A 113 2.60 6.13 -9.19
C SER A 113 2.94 7.57 -9.51
N GLY A 114 3.29 7.86 -10.76
CA GLY A 114 3.63 9.24 -11.16
C GLY A 114 2.50 10.26 -10.94
N SER A 115 1.24 9.81 -10.84
CA SER A 115 0.08 10.69 -10.68
C SER A 115 -0.29 10.96 -9.22
N THR A 116 0.08 10.08 -8.28
CA THR A 116 -0.33 10.16 -6.87
C THR A 116 0.83 10.42 -5.91
N GLU A 117 2.06 10.11 -6.30
CA GLU A 117 3.26 10.13 -5.44
C GLU A 117 3.37 11.39 -4.55
N THR A 118 3.22 12.58 -5.13
CA THR A 118 3.31 13.82 -4.33
C THR A 118 2.27 13.85 -3.22
N ARG A 119 1.05 13.37 -3.49
CA ARG A 119 -0.04 13.33 -2.52
C ARG A 119 0.24 12.30 -1.43
N ASP A 120 0.70 11.11 -1.83
CA ASP A 120 1.00 10.02 -0.92
C ASP A 120 2.11 10.41 0.06
N ARG A 121 3.16 11.06 -0.44
CA ARG A 121 4.29 11.57 0.36
C ARG A 121 3.98 12.83 1.18
N THR A 122 2.88 13.50 0.96
CA THR A 122 2.55 14.76 1.67
C THR A 122 1.24 14.66 2.43
N ALA A 123 0.10 14.87 1.75
CA ALA A 123 -1.20 14.97 2.40
C ALA A 123 -1.61 13.66 3.08
N LYS A 124 -1.50 12.51 2.40
CA LYS A 124 -1.89 11.22 2.98
C LYS A 124 -0.96 10.84 4.13
N MET A 125 0.36 10.96 3.95
CA MET A 125 1.33 10.69 5.00
C MET A 125 1.07 11.54 6.26
N ARG A 126 0.73 12.84 6.12
CA ARG A 126 0.36 13.70 7.25
C ARG A 126 -0.90 13.18 7.94
N ILE A 127 -1.97 12.92 7.19
CA ILE A 127 -3.25 12.45 7.72
C ILE A 127 -3.06 11.12 8.46
N TYR A 128 -2.35 10.16 7.88
CA TYR A 128 -2.07 8.88 8.54
C TYR A 128 -1.39 9.07 9.89
N GLY A 129 -0.43 9.99 9.98
CA GLY A 129 0.23 10.31 11.26
C GLY A 129 -0.72 10.96 12.27
N GLU A 130 -1.53 11.93 11.84
CA GLU A 130 -2.52 12.61 12.68
C GLU A 130 -3.59 11.64 13.22
N GLU A 131 -3.96 10.63 12.42
CA GLU A 131 -4.95 9.61 12.77
C GLU A 131 -4.34 8.38 13.49
N GLY A 132 -3.04 8.42 13.81
CA GLY A 132 -2.38 7.45 14.68
C GLY A 132 -1.93 6.16 13.99
N VAL A 133 -1.73 6.17 12.67
CA VAL A 133 -1.07 5.07 11.96
C VAL A 133 0.39 4.99 12.42
N ALA A 134 0.80 3.81 12.91
CA ALA A 134 2.13 3.65 13.50
C ALA A 134 3.24 3.45 12.45
N TYR A 135 2.95 2.77 11.35
CA TYR A 135 3.93 2.44 10.31
C TYR A 135 3.41 2.74 8.92
N LEU A 136 4.28 3.26 8.07
CA LEU A 136 3.99 3.53 6.67
C LEU A 136 5.13 3.01 5.80
N TRP A 137 4.80 2.24 4.77
CA TRP A 137 5.73 1.88 3.71
C TRP A 137 5.33 2.59 2.42
N LEU A 138 6.32 3.14 1.72
CA LEU A 138 6.18 3.68 0.38
C LEU A 138 7.00 2.82 -0.57
N ILE A 139 6.36 2.26 -1.59
CA ILE A 139 7.01 1.39 -2.57
C ILE A 139 6.93 2.04 -3.93
N ASP A 140 8.08 2.31 -4.54
CA ASP A 140 8.15 2.77 -5.94
C ASP A 140 8.61 1.63 -6.85
N PRO A 141 7.69 0.97 -7.58
CA PRO A 141 8.03 -0.13 -8.48
C PRO A 141 8.80 0.32 -9.72
N ARG A 142 8.83 1.62 -10.03
CA ARG A 142 9.61 2.17 -11.16
C ARG A 142 11.08 2.29 -10.78
N GLN A 143 11.35 2.61 -9.53
CA GLN A 143 12.69 2.73 -8.96
C GLN A 143 13.14 1.48 -8.20
N GLN A 144 12.25 0.48 -8.06
CA GLN A 144 12.46 -0.73 -7.26
C GLN A 144 12.92 -0.36 -5.83
N LEU A 145 12.23 0.60 -5.22
CA LEU A 145 12.56 1.19 -3.93
C LEU A 145 11.46 0.92 -2.91
N LEU A 146 11.85 0.47 -1.73
CA LEU A 146 11.00 0.45 -0.53
C LEU A 146 11.55 1.46 0.47
N GLU A 147 10.71 2.36 0.94
CA GLU A 147 10.99 3.26 2.06
C GLU A 147 10.03 2.95 3.21
N ALA A 148 10.56 2.83 4.42
CA ALA A 148 9.74 2.58 5.60
C ALA A 148 9.86 3.71 6.62
N PHE A 149 8.73 4.00 7.26
CA PHE A 149 8.60 5.07 8.24
C PHE A 149 7.86 4.56 9.48
N GLN A 150 8.24 5.09 10.63
CA GLN A 150 7.52 4.93 11.89
C GLN A 150 7.06 6.28 12.39
N HIS A 151 5.81 6.39 12.82
CA HIS A 151 5.28 7.59 13.46
C HIS A 151 5.64 7.58 14.95
N LEU A 152 6.34 8.63 15.38
CA LEU A 152 6.73 8.85 16.77
C LEU A 152 6.18 10.21 17.22
N GLU A 153 6.37 10.58 18.49
CA GLU A 153 5.87 11.84 19.07
C GLU A 153 6.22 13.11 18.24
N ARG A 154 7.32 13.08 17.51
CA ARG A 154 7.79 14.21 16.67
C ARG A 154 7.40 14.09 15.20
N GLY A 155 6.57 13.12 14.85
CA GLY A 155 6.14 12.82 13.49
C GLY A 155 6.84 11.62 12.88
N TRP A 156 6.83 11.53 11.56
CA TRP A 156 7.39 10.40 10.82
C TRP A 156 8.92 10.36 10.89
N THR A 157 9.44 9.23 11.33
CA THR A 157 10.88 8.93 11.31
C THR A 157 11.13 7.88 10.24
N ARG A 158 12.02 8.16 9.29
CA ARG A 158 12.42 7.19 8.26
C ARG A 158 13.28 6.10 8.88
N LEU A 159 12.85 4.85 8.77
CA LEU A 159 13.58 3.68 9.25
C LEU A 159 14.67 3.26 8.27
N GLY A 160 14.41 3.42 6.97
CA GLY A 160 15.37 3.08 5.92
C GLY A 160 14.79 3.21 4.52
N GLY A 161 15.63 2.89 3.54
CA GLY A 161 15.28 2.74 2.15
C GLY A 161 16.16 1.66 1.53
N TRP A 162 15.55 0.73 0.79
CA TRP A 162 16.18 -0.46 0.24
C TRP A 162 15.78 -0.63 -1.23
N PHE A 163 16.67 -1.23 -2.02
CA PHE A 163 16.58 -1.21 -3.47
C PHE A 163 16.68 -2.61 -4.08
N SER A 164 16.17 -2.73 -5.27
CA SER A 164 16.36 -3.85 -6.19
C SER A 164 16.11 -5.23 -5.57
N ASP A 165 17.16 -5.95 -5.24
CA ASP A 165 17.15 -7.33 -4.74
C ASP A 165 17.56 -7.44 -3.27
N ASP A 166 17.61 -6.32 -2.54
CA ASP A 166 17.90 -6.31 -1.12
C ASP A 166 17.02 -7.33 -0.36
N ARG A 167 17.64 -8.01 0.61
CA ARG A 167 16.91 -8.79 1.62
C ARG A 167 16.79 -7.97 2.88
N VAL A 168 15.54 -7.78 3.33
CA VAL A 168 15.24 -6.82 4.39
C VAL A 168 14.34 -7.41 5.47
N SER A 169 14.53 -6.96 6.71
CA SER A 169 13.61 -7.19 7.82
C SER A 169 13.16 -5.83 8.32
N VAL A 170 11.93 -5.43 7.98
CA VAL A 170 11.44 -4.07 8.12
C VAL A 170 10.23 -4.03 9.06
N PRO A 171 10.26 -3.23 10.14
CA PRO A 171 9.10 -3.05 11.00
C PRO A 171 7.85 -2.56 10.23
N PRO A 172 6.66 -3.05 10.62
CA PRO A 172 6.38 -3.95 11.77
C PRO A 172 6.48 -5.44 11.42
N PHE A 173 7.01 -5.80 10.24
CA PHE A 173 7.06 -7.17 9.73
C PHE A 173 8.48 -7.76 9.75
N ASP A 174 9.32 -7.29 10.64
CA ASP A 174 10.73 -7.64 10.81
C ASP A 174 10.98 -9.06 11.37
N ALA A 175 9.92 -9.79 11.70
CA ALA A 175 10.01 -11.20 12.07
C ALA A 175 10.33 -12.14 10.90
N ILE A 176 10.28 -11.64 9.66
CA ILE A 176 10.69 -12.37 8.46
C ILE A 176 11.76 -11.60 7.70
N SER A 177 12.40 -12.30 6.75
CA SER A 177 13.27 -11.67 5.75
C SER A 177 12.53 -11.61 4.41
N LEU A 178 12.20 -10.42 3.95
CA LEU A 178 11.56 -10.14 2.67
C LEU A 178 12.62 -9.95 1.58
N SER A 179 12.48 -10.62 0.45
CA SER A 179 13.28 -10.37 -0.75
C SER A 179 12.57 -9.33 -1.61
N LEU A 180 13.14 -8.15 -1.78
CA LEU A 180 12.53 -7.10 -2.59
C LEU A 180 12.42 -7.50 -4.07
N ALA A 181 13.33 -8.36 -4.54
CA ALA A 181 13.25 -8.88 -5.91
C ALA A 181 11.90 -9.55 -6.24
N ASP A 182 11.21 -10.09 -5.23
CA ASP A 182 9.94 -10.79 -5.42
C ASP A 182 8.76 -9.81 -5.60
N LEU A 183 8.96 -8.52 -5.29
CA LEU A 183 8.00 -7.45 -5.53
C LEU A 183 7.98 -6.97 -7.00
N TRP A 184 9.01 -7.31 -7.81
CA TRP A 184 9.16 -6.90 -9.22
C TRP A 184 9.37 -8.09 -10.15
N PRO A 185 8.44 -9.06 -10.20
CA PRO A 185 8.67 -10.35 -10.85
C PRO A 185 8.90 -10.25 -12.37
N LEU A 186 8.37 -9.21 -13.02
CA LEU A 186 8.49 -9.01 -14.47
C LEU A 186 9.67 -8.13 -14.90
N ASP A 187 10.38 -7.54 -13.95
CA ASP A 187 11.57 -6.73 -14.22
C ASP A 187 12.84 -7.59 -14.23
N LYS A 188 12.76 -8.85 -13.77
CA LYS A 188 13.77 -9.86 -14.09
C LYS A 188 13.51 -10.28 -15.54
N PRO A 189 14.54 -10.26 -16.45
CA PRO A 189 14.41 -11.05 -17.66
C PRO A 189 14.02 -12.45 -17.19
N LEU A 190 12.89 -12.97 -17.66
CA LEU A 190 12.64 -14.39 -17.60
C LEU A 190 13.92 -14.99 -18.16
N GLY A 191 14.73 -15.61 -17.30
CA GLY A 191 15.81 -16.44 -17.73
C GLY A 191 15.16 -17.53 -18.53
N LEU A 192 14.95 -17.27 -19.82
CA LEU A 192 14.89 -18.30 -20.80
C LEU A 192 16.22 -19.00 -20.60
N HIS A 193 16.22 -20.09 -19.88
CA HIS A 193 17.18 -21.15 -20.08
C HIS A 193 16.94 -21.58 -21.54
N GLU A 194 17.39 -20.73 -22.46
CA GLU A 194 17.76 -21.17 -23.75
C GLU A 194 18.97 -22.07 -23.49
N ASP A 195 18.68 -23.35 -23.29
CA ASP A 195 19.67 -24.37 -23.54
C ASP A 195 19.97 -24.26 -25.06
N PRO A 196 21.13 -23.69 -25.46
CA PRO A 196 21.44 -23.54 -26.89
C PRO A 196 21.51 -24.88 -27.62
N GLN A 197 21.48 -26.00 -26.89
CA GLN A 197 21.52 -27.35 -27.43
C GLN A 197 20.13 -27.94 -27.73
N ALA A 198 19.04 -27.38 -27.20
CA ALA A 198 17.68 -27.84 -27.48
C ALA A 198 17.18 -27.45 -28.87
N LEU A 199 17.78 -26.43 -29.54
CA LEU A 199 17.42 -25.98 -30.87
C LEU A 199 17.97 -26.85 -32.00
N TYR A 200 18.87 -27.81 -31.75
CA TYR A 200 19.46 -28.67 -32.75
C TYR A 200 19.13 -30.16 -32.62
N ALA A 201 18.19 -30.54 -31.78
CA ALA A 201 17.78 -31.93 -31.55
C ALA A 201 16.58 -32.40 -32.40
N GLY A 202 16.25 -31.71 -33.49
CA GLY A 202 15.12 -32.04 -34.34
C GLY A 202 15.48 -32.01 -35.82
N ASP A 203 16.40 -32.90 -36.29
CA ASP A 203 16.43 -33.42 -37.65
C ASP A 203 17.53 -34.49 -37.76
N ARG A 204 17.15 -35.73 -37.50
CA ARG A 204 17.75 -36.93 -38.16
C ARG A 204 16.77 -38.09 -38.11
#